data_1757c1f482393a5b62ddc80db878b4f1
#
_entry.id   1757c1f482393a5b62ddc80db878b4f1
#
_cell.length_a   1.000
_cell.length_b   1.000
_cell.length_c   1.000
_cell.angle_alpha   90.00
_cell.angle_beta   90.00
_cell.angle_gamma   90.00
#
_symmetry.space_group_name_H-M   'P 1'
#
loop_
_entity.id
_entity.type
_entity.pdbx_description
1 polymer ?
#
loop_
_entity_poly.entity_id
_entity_poly.type
_entity_poly.pdbx_seq_one_letter_code
_entity_poly.pdbx_strand_id
1 'polypeptide(L)'
;MSALKNKIDFALVFTATNANPNGDPLDGNRPRTDFRGIGEVTDVCLKRKIRNRLLDLGESIFVQSDDRRADDYRSLKDRADGCKELAECAKKKEKNRAEYAKIACKTWYDVRAFGQVFAFKEKKGSDDENSDSVSIGIRGPVTIQTAVSCDTVNITSTQITKSVNLETGKDPDQKAPDTMGMKHRVDFGLYTTFGSVNVQQAEKTGFSEEDAEKLKQAMLTIFVNDETSARPSGSMEVVKLVWWKHNCPT
;
A
#
# COMPACT_ATOMS: atom_id res chain seq x y z
N MET A 1 14.42 14.74 -15.50
CA MET A 1 14.38 14.48 -14.06
C MET A 1 15.81 14.33 -13.55
N SER A 2 16.20 14.99 -12.48
CA SER A 2 17.52 14.84 -11.89
C SER A 2 17.59 13.55 -11.08
N ALA A 3 18.63 12.73 -11.26
CA ALA A 3 18.84 11.52 -10.48
C ALA A 3 18.98 11.86 -8.99
N LEU A 4 18.48 11.00 -8.12
CA LEU A 4 18.68 11.12 -6.67
C LEU A 4 20.16 10.97 -6.36
N LYS A 5 20.75 11.96 -5.69
CA LYS A 5 22.20 12.01 -5.41
C LYS A 5 22.55 11.65 -3.99
N ASN A 6 21.67 11.93 -3.07
CA ASN A 6 21.93 11.81 -1.63
C ASN A 6 20.92 10.87 -1.00
N LYS A 7 21.38 10.05 -0.05
CA LYS A 7 20.54 9.22 0.79
C LYS A 7 19.53 10.07 1.56
N ILE A 8 18.34 9.56 1.74
CA ILE A 8 17.30 10.18 2.56
C ILE A 8 16.89 9.18 3.63
N ASP A 9 16.86 9.61 4.88
CA ASP A 9 16.18 8.91 5.97
C ASP A 9 14.99 9.74 6.43
N PHE A 10 13.94 9.10 6.91
CA PHE A 10 12.77 9.81 7.40
C PHE A 10 12.13 9.11 8.59
N ALA A 11 11.44 9.91 9.40
CA ALA A 11 10.54 9.43 10.44
C ALA A 11 9.17 10.08 10.27
N LEU A 12 8.11 9.28 10.28
CA LEU A 12 6.73 9.75 10.25
C LEU A 12 6.08 9.48 11.61
N VAL A 13 5.52 10.53 12.19
CA VAL A 13 4.77 10.49 13.45
C VAL A 13 3.32 10.85 13.16
N PHE A 14 2.38 10.01 13.60
CA PHE A 14 0.96 10.23 13.39
C PHE A 14 0.13 9.71 14.57
N THR A 15 -1.07 10.24 14.72
CA THR A 15 -2.03 9.80 15.74
C THR A 15 -3.15 8.98 15.15
N ALA A 16 -3.72 8.11 15.99
CA ALA A 16 -5.01 7.47 15.77
C ALA A 16 -5.88 7.74 17.01
N THR A 17 -7.05 8.35 16.82
CA THR A 17 -7.98 8.70 17.88
C THR A 17 -9.35 8.14 17.55
N ASN A 18 -9.88 7.27 18.39
CA ASN A 18 -11.15 6.59 18.16
C ASN A 18 -11.26 5.91 16.78
N ALA A 19 -10.16 5.29 16.31
CA ALA A 19 -10.03 4.71 14.98
C ALA A 19 -9.44 3.30 15.01
N ASN A 20 -9.64 2.56 13.93
CA ASN A 20 -8.90 1.34 13.65
C ASN A 20 -7.85 1.62 12.57
N PRO A 21 -6.60 1.89 12.94
CA PRO A 21 -5.56 2.28 11.98
C PRO A 21 -5.15 1.13 11.06
N ASN A 22 -5.17 -0.11 11.57
CA ASN A 22 -4.86 -1.32 10.81
C ASN A 22 -5.47 -2.56 11.49
N GLY A 23 -6.63 -2.98 11.01
CA GLY A 23 -7.30 -4.16 11.55
C GLY A 23 -6.63 -5.47 11.14
N ASP A 24 -6.79 -6.50 11.99
CA ASP A 24 -6.36 -7.86 11.69
C ASP A 24 -7.55 -8.69 11.17
N PRO A 25 -7.54 -9.14 9.91
CA PRO A 25 -8.60 -9.97 9.35
C PRO A 25 -8.79 -11.31 10.09
N LEU A 26 -7.72 -11.83 10.70
CA LEU A 26 -7.75 -13.11 11.43
C LEU A 26 -8.28 -12.96 12.86
N ASP A 27 -8.33 -11.73 13.39
CA ASP A 27 -8.85 -11.43 14.73
C ASP A 27 -10.05 -10.47 14.64
N GLY A 28 -11.06 -10.82 13.87
CA GLY A 28 -12.29 -10.04 13.76
C GLY A 28 -12.09 -8.56 13.38
N ASN A 29 -11.03 -8.25 12.67
CA ASN A 29 -10.63 -6.90 12.30
C ASN A 29 -10.30 -5.97 13.50
N ARG A 30 -9.82 -6.54 14.63
CA ARG A 30 -9.28 -5.74 15.75
C ARG A 30 -8.04 -4.97 15.31
N PRO A 31 -7.80 -3.77 15.85
CA PRO A 31 -6.53 -3.08 15.69
C PRO A 31 -5.37 -3.99 16.09
N ARG A 32 -4.31 -4.04 15.26
CA ARG A 32 -3.13 -4.87 15.54
C ARG A 32 -2.36 -4.36 16.73
N THR A 33 -1.95 -5.29 17.60
CA THR A 33 -1.03 -5.03 18.70
C THR A 33 -0.05 -6.18 18.85
N ASP A 34 1.12 -5.91 19.41
CA ASP A 34 2.00 -6.96 19.89
C ASP A 34 1.49 -7.55 21.23
N PHE A 35 2.21 -8.55 21.76
CA PHE A 35 1.86 -9.21 23.03
C PHE A 35 1.96 -8.29 24.25
N ARG A 36 2.61 -7.12 24.14
CA ARG A 36 2.73 -6.10 25.18
C ARG A 36 1.62 -5.06 25.12
N GLY A 37 0.75 -5.13 24.10
CA GLY A 37 -0.29 -4.13 23.86
C GLY A 37 0.19 -2.91 23.09
N ILE A 38 1.40 -2.93 22.52
CA ILE A 38 1.89 -1.88 21.63
C ILE A 38 1.15 -1.98 20.29
N GLY A 39 0.50 -0.90 19.89
CA GLY A 39 -0.25 -0.84 18.63
C GLY A 39 0.68 -0.91 17.42
N GLU A 40 0.23 -1.60 16.36
CA GLU A 40 0.99 -1.78 15.13
C GLU A 40 0.21 -1.35 13.89
N VAL A 41 0.89 -0.64 12.98
CA VAL A 41 0.41 -0.37 11.61
C VAL A 41 1.47 -0.90 10.65
N THR A 42 1.15 -1.96 9.93
CA THR A 42 2.10 -2.67 9.09
C THR A 42 2.64 -1.77 7.96
N ASP A 43 3.86 -2.04 7.53
CA ASP A 43 4.49 -1.37 6.37
C ASP A 43 3.65 -1.52 5.10
N VAL A 44 2.98 -2.66 4.93
CA VAL A 44 2.08 -2.91 3.80
C VAL A 44 0.88 -1.97 3.85
N CYS A 45 0.29 -1.75 5.04
CA CYS A 45 -0.81 -0.82 5.24
C CYS A 45 -0.36 0.62 4.91
N LEU A 46 0.80 1.05 5.42
CA LEU A 46 1.36 2.37 5.12
C LEU A 46 1.65 2.56 3.63
N LYS A 47 2.31 1.58 3.00
CA LYS A 47 2.57 1.60 1.55
C LYS A 47 1.28 1.69 0.73
N ARG A 48 0.22 1.01 1.19
CA ARG A 48 -1.09 1.12 0.55
C ARG A 48 -1.65 2.54 0.61
N LYS A 49 -1.62 3.17 1.78
CA LYS A 49 -2.08 4.56 1.97
C LYS A 49 -1.24 5.54 1.15
N ILE A 50 0.07 5.38 1.11
CA ILE A 50 0.96 6.19 0.27
C ILE A 50 0.61 6.04 -1.21
N ARG A 51 0.37 4.81 -1.71
CA ARG A 51 -0.07 4.58 -3.10
C ARG A 51 -1.39 5.27 -3.40
N ASN A 52 -2.37 5.14 -2.50
CA ASN A 52 -3.66 5.80 -2.66
C ASN A 52 -3.49 7.33 -2.74
N ARG A 53 -2.65 7.89 -1.86
CA ARG A 53 -2.41 9.32 -1.86
C ARG A 53 -1.64 9.80 -3.09
N LEU A 54 -0.67 9.05 -3.56
CA LEU A 54 0.05 9.33 -4.81
C LEU A 54 -0.90 9.28 -6.03
N LEU A 55 -1.84 8.32 -6.05
CA LEU A 55 -2.87 8.26 -7.07
C LEU A 55 -3.76 9.50 -7.06
N ASP A 56 -4.19 9.96 -5.88
CA ASP A 56 -4.96 11.21 -5.71
C ASP A 56 -4.16 12.45 -6.19
N LEU A 57 -2.82 12.40 -6.08
CA LEU A 57 -1.91 13.44 -6.57
C LEU A 57 -1.59 13.32 -8.08
N GLY A 58 -2.23 12.38 -8.78
CA GLY A 58 -2.11 12.22 -10.23
C GLY A 58 -0.98 11.32 -10.70
N GLU A 59 -0.32 10.58 -9.78
CA GLU A 59 0.73 9.63 -10.16
C GLU A 59 0.15 8.32 -10.69
N SER A 60 0.83 7.73 -11.66
CA SER A 60 0.47 6.41 -12.18
C SER A 60 0.90 5.31 -11.20
N ILE A 61 -0.05 4.51 -10.72
CA ILE A 61 0.16 3.47 -9.72
C ILE A 61 -0.19 2.10 -10.29
N PHE A 62 0.71 1.13 -10.11
CA PHE A 62 0.51 -0.24 -10.54
C PHE A 62 -0.42 -1.02 -9.59
N VAL A 63 -0.15 -0.93 -8.28
CA VAL A 63 -0.93 -1.64 -7.25
C VAL A 63 -2.06 -0.75 -6.74
N GLN A 64 -3.21 -0.83 -7.41
CA GLN A 64 -4.42 -0.10 -7.05
C GLN A 64 -5.44 -1.03 -6.39
N SER A 65 -6.21 -0.52 -5.43
CA SER A 65 -7.38 -1.23 -4.88
C SER A 65 -8.58 -1.09 -5.79
N ASP A 66 -9.48 -2.04 -5.69
CA ASP A 66 -10.68 -2.09 -6.51
C ASP A 66 -11.58 -0.86 -6.28
N ASP A 67 -11.67 -0.38 -5.03
CA ASP A 67 -12.44 0.79 -4.61
C ASP A 67 -11.86 2.13 -5.07
N ARG A 68 -10.55 2.16 -5.39
CA ARG A 68 -9.83 3.37 -5.84
C ARG A 68 -9.19 3.22 -7.21
N ARG A 69 -9.68 2.28 -7.98
CA ARG A 69 -9.16 2.01 -9.30
C ARG A 69 -9.40 3.18 -10.25
N ALA A 70 -8.30 3.70 -10.83
CA ALA A 70 -8.32 4.81 -11.78
C ALA A 70 -8.33 4.37 -13.25
N ASP A 71 -8.32 3.05 -13.48
CA ASP A 71 -8.34 2.43 -14.82
C ASP A 71 -9.33 1.26 -14.88
N ASP A 72 -9.53 0.66 -16.06
CA ASP A 72 -10.47 -0.44 -16.27
C ASP A 72 -9.90 -1.82 -15.93
N TYR A 73 -8.63 -1.90 -15.48
CA TYR A 73 -7.98 -3.18 -15.19
C TYR A 73 -8.29 -3.68 -13.78
N ARG A 74 -8.81 -4.90 -13.66
CA ARG A 74 -9.18 -5.51 -12.37
C ARG A 74 -8.05 -6.30 -11.72
N SER A 75 -7.04 -6.69 -12.48
CA SER A 75 -5.90 -7.45 -11.96
C SER A 75 -4.57 -6.78 -12.30
N LEU A 76 -3.54 -7.08 -11.52
CA LEU A 76 -2.18 -6.62 -11.81
C LEU A 76 -1.69 -7.16 -13.15
N LYS A 77 -2.11 -8.38 -13.50
CA LYS A 77 -1.76 -8.99 -14.79
C LYS A 77 -2.40 -8.22 -15.93
N ASP A 78 -3.71 -7.95 -15.86
CA ASP A 78 -4.41 -7.22 -16.92
C ASP A 78 -3.83 -5.82 -17.10
N ARG A 79 -3.45 -5.15 -16.02
CA ARG A 79 -2.79 -3.84 -16.06
C ARG A 79 -1.42 -3.90 -16.71
N ALA A 80 -0.62 -4.94 -16.42
CA ALA A 80 0.66 -5.15 -17.07
C ALA A 80 0.49 -5.46 -18.57
N ASP A 81 -0.45 -6.36 -18.91
CA ASP A 81 -0.75 -6.75 -20.31
C ASP A 81 -1.35 -5.58 -21.11
N GLY A 82 -2.07 -4.69 -20.47
CA GLY A 82 -2.63 -3.47 -21.06
C GLY A 82 -1.59 -2.38 -21.36
N CYS A 83 -0.43 -2.44 -20.76
CA CYS A 83 0.68 -1.56 -21.10
C CYS A 83 1.34 -2.02 -22.40
N LYS A 84 1.11 -1.30 -23.50
CA LYS A 84 1.58 -1.67 -24.85
C LYS A 84 3.08 -1.93 -24.91
N GLU A 85 3.89 -1.05 -24.30
CA GLU A 85 5.35 -1.17 -24.29
C GLU A 85 5.80 -2.45 -23.57
N LEU A 86 5.14 -2.83 -22.46
CA LEU A 86 5.42 -4.07 -21.72
C LEU A 86 4.96 -5.30 -22.49
N ALA A 87 3.77 -5.25 -23.08
CA ALA A 87 3.24 -6.35 -23.87
C ALA A 87 4.11 -6.65 -25.10
N GLU A 88 4.67 -5.62 -25.75
CA GLU A 88 5.60 -5.77 -26.84
C GLU A 88 6.96 -6.34 -26.38
N CYS A 89 7.46 -5.87 -25.24
CA CYS A 89 8.68 -6.40 -24.63
C CYS A 89 8.54 -7.89 -24.25
N ALA A 90 7.37 -8.28 -23.73
CA ALA A 90 7.08 -9.67 -23.34
C ALA A 90 6.96 -10.64 -24.54
N LYS A 91 6.62 -10.14 -25.75
CA LYS A 91 6.51 -10.95 -26.99
C LYS A 91 7.86 -11.21 -27.67
N LYS A 92 8.92 -10.47 -27.36
CA LYS A 92 10.26 -10.68 -27.94
C LYS A 92 10.80 -12.03 -27.50
N LYS A 93 11.38 -12.81 -28.47
CA LYS A 93 11.96 -14.15 -28.21
C LYS A 93 13.07 -14.14 -27.15
N GLU A 94 13.87 -13.08 -27.11
CA GLU A 94 14.79 -12.81 -25.99
C GLU A 94 14.08 -11.93 -24.98
N LYS A 95 13.54 -12.55 -23.94
CA LYS A 95 12.89 -11.84 -22.81
C LYS A 95 13.94 -10.97 -22.09
N ASN A 96 14.07 -9.73 -22.51
CA ASN A 96 14.98 -8.79 -21.87
C ASN A 96 14.40 -8.30 -20.55
N ARG A 97 14.73 -9.02 -19.45
CA ARG A 97 14.26 -8.71 -18.08
C ARG A 97 14.60 -7.28 -17.65
N ALA A 98 15.76 -6.77 -18.08
CA ALA A 98 16.20 -5.42 -17.74
C ALA A 98 15.37 -4.34 -18.47
N GLU A 99 15.05 -4.57 -19.74
CA GLU A 99 14.18 -3.67 -20.52
C GLU A 99 12.76 -3.65 -19.95
N TYR A 100 12.20 -4.82 -19.60
CA TYR A 100 10.90 -4.92 -18.95
C TYR A 100 10.85 -4.14 -17.65
N ALA A 101 11.84 -4.34 -16.77
CA ALA A 101 11.94 -3.64 -15.49
C ALA A 101 12.04 -2.11 -15.69
N LYS A 102 12.82 -1.66 -16.68
CA LYS A 102 12.97 -0.25 -17.02
C LYS A 102 11.66 0.39 -17.48
N ILE A 103 10.90 -0.30 -18.34
CA ILE A 103 9.59 0.17 -18.80
C ILE A 103 8.62 0.22 -17.64
N ALA A 104 8.55 -0.81 -16.81
CA ALA A 104 7.65 -0.85 -15.64
C ALA A 104 7.95 0.28 -14.65
N CYS A 105 9.23 0.54 -14.35
CA CYS A 105 9.65 1.65 -13.50
C CYS A 105 9.32 3.01 -14.11
N LYS A 106 9.47 3.17 -15.42
CA LYS A 106 9.11 4.42 -16.13
C LYS A 106 7.61 4.68 -16.06
N THR A 107 6.79 3.63 -16.20
CA THR A 107 5.34 3.73 -16.28
C THR A 107 4.69 3.98 -14.93
N TRP A 108 5.11 3.25 -13.87
CA TRP A 108 4.44 3.30 -12.58
C TRP A 108 5.35 3.81 -11.47
N TYR A 109 4.87 4.82 -10.76
CA TYR A 109 5.58 5.42 -9.64
C TYR A 109 5.88 4.40 -8.54
N ASP A 110 4.90 3.62 -8.12
CA ASP A 110 5.05 2.68 -7.01
C ASP A 110 5.98 1.50 -7.34
N VAL A 111 6.09 1.13 -8.61
CA VAL A 111 7.07 0.13 -9.07
C VAL A 111 8.49 0.66 -8.93
N ARG A 112 8.78 1.90 -9.38
CA ARG A 112 10.11 2.49 -9.24
C ARG A 112 10.45 2.87 -7.82
N ALA A 113 9.45 3.17 -6.95
CA ALA A 113 9.65 3.54 -5.57
C ALA A 113 9.80 2.33 -4.63
N PHE A 114 8.86 1.39 -4.66
CA PHE A 114 8.79 0.26 -3.73
C PHE A 114 9.23 -1.07 -4.33
N GLY A 115 9.33 -1.14 -5.64
CA GLY A 115 9.59 -2.38 -6.34
C GLY A 115 8.34 -3.23 -6.57
N GLN A 116 8.49 -4.28 -7.40
CA GLN A 116 7.42 -5.21 -7.72
C GLN A 116 8.00 -6.54 -8.21
N VAL A 117 7.28 -7.63 -7.95
CA VAL A 117 7.55 -8.93 -8.56
C VAL A 117 6.50 -9.19 -9.63
N PHE A 118 6.95 -9.33 -10.87
CA PHE A 118 6.12 -9.73 -11.99
C PHE A 118 6.33 -11.23 -12.24
N ALA A 119 5.38 -12.06 -11.82
CA ALA A 119 5.39 -13.50 -12.05
C ALA A 119 4.31 -13.86 -13.08
N PHE A 120 4.73 -14.25 -14.26
CA PHE A 120 3.82 -14.67 -15.33
C PHE A 120 3.90 -16.19 -15.51
N LYS A 121 2.74 -16.86 -15.35
CA LYS A 121 2.58 -18.22 -15.82
C LYS A 121 2.27 -18.15 -17.32
N GLU A 122 3.07 -18.77 -18.17
CA GLU A 122 2.71 -18.97 -19.56
C GLU A 122 1.45 -19.83 -19.64
N LYS A 123 0.52 -19.47 -20.54
CA LYS A 123 -0.65 -20.31 -20.82
C LYS A 123 -0.15 -21.66 -21.34
N LYS A 124 -0.49 -22.77 -20.68
CA LYS A 124 -0.28 -24.13 -21.19
C LYS A 124 -0.92 -24.24 -22.58
N GLY A 125 -0.11 -24.36 -23.60
CA GLY A 125 -0.54 -24.47 -24.99
C GLY A 125 0.47 -25.18 -25.88
N SER A 126 1.50 -25.79 -25.32
CA SER A 126 2.42 -26.71 -25.98
C SER A 126 2.98 -27.69 -24.99
N ASP A 127 3.12 -28.95 -25.34
CA ASP A 127 3.58 -30.11 -24.57
C ASP A 127 5.06 -30.02 -24.11
N ASP A 128 5.60 -28.85 -23.88
CA ASP A 128 6.92 -28.65 -23.32
C ASP A 128 6.81 -28.55 -21.78
N GLU A 129 7.21 -29.63 -21.11
CA GLU A 129 7.33 -29.74 -19.64
C GLU A 129 8.33 -28.76 -18.99
N ASN A 130 8.99 -27.92 -19.76
CA ASN A 130 9.97 -26.91 -19.33
C ASN A 130 9.50 -25.45 -19.58
N SER A 131 8.24 -25.14 -19.32
CA SER A 131 7.85 -23.71 -19.28
C SER A 131 8.39 -23.06 -18.02
N ASP A 132 9.61 -22.54 -18.08
CA ASP A 132 10.19 -21.70 -17.01
C ASP A 132 9.29 -20.50 -16.76
N SER A 133 8.62 -20.51 -15.62
CA SER A 133 7.86 -19.34 -15.13
C SER A 133 8.86 -18.20 -14.90
N VAL A 134 8.92 -17.25 -15.83
CA VAL A 134 9.85 -16.12 -15.72
C VAL A 134 9.34 -15.15 -14.68
N SER A 135 10.04 -15.09 -13.56
CA SER A 135 9.80 -14.07 -12.52
C SER A 135 10.78 -12.91 -12.70
N ILE A 136 10.25 -11.68 -12.78
CA ILE A 136 11.03 -10.44 -12.83
C ILE A 136 10.84 -9.71 -11.53
N GLY A 137 11.88 -9.69 -10.67
CA GLY A 137 11.90 -8.95 -9.42
C GLY A 137 12.54 -7.57 -9.59
N ILE A 138 11.81 -6.53 -9.22
CA ILE A 138 12.31 -5.15 -9.16
C ILE A 138 12.39 -4.77 -7.69
N ARG A 139 13.57 -4.35 -7.24
CA ARG A 139 13.77 -3.83 -5.89
C ARG A 139 13.78 -2.31 -5.93
N GLY A 140 12.83 -1.69 -5.20
CA GLY A 140 12.76 -0.23 -5.12
C GLY A 140 13.69 0.36 -4.06
N PRO A 141 13.99 1.68 -4.16
CA PRO A 141 14.85 2.40 -3.22
C PRO A 141 14.18 2.71 -1.89
N VAL A 142 12.84 2.80 -1.85
CA VAL A 142 12.09 3.26 -0.67
C VAL A 142 11.76 2.09 0.24
N THR A 143 12.22 2.18 1.48
CA THR A 143 11.88 1.23 2.55
C THR A 143 11.12 1.95 3.66
N ILE A 144 10.12 1.29 4.23
CA ILE A 144 9.33 1.76 5.37
C ILE A 144 9.19 0.61 6.34
N GLN A 145 9.36 0.88 7.63
CA GLN A 145 9.13 -0.08 8.70
C GLN A 145 7.65 -0.11 9.11
N THR A 146 7.24 -1.16 9.81
CA THR A 146 5.97 -1.16 10.55
C THR A 146 5.96 0.00 11.54
N ALA A 147 4.89 0.78 11.57
CA ALA A 147 4.72 1.79 12.60
C ALA A 147 4.30 1.13 13.91
N VAL A 148 4.88 1.59 15.00
CA VAL A 148 4.57 1.13 16.36
C VAL A 148 4.12 2.30 17.20
N SER A 149 3.19 2.06 18.14
CA SER A 149 2.77 3.10 19.08
C SER A 149 3.88 3.37 20.11
N CYS A 150 3.96 4.61 20.57
CA CYS A 150 4.95 5.02 21.57
C CYS A 150 4.66 4.44 22.95
N ASP A 151 3.41 4.03 23.19
CA ASP A 151 2.96 3.39 24.42
C ASP A 151 1.88 2.35 24.09
N THR A 152 1.46 1.57 25.08
CA THR A 152 0.34 0.65 24.97
C THR A 152 -0.93 1.37 24.54
N VAL A 153 -1.76 0.71 23.74
CA VAL A 153 -3.02 1.27 23.25
C VAL A 153 -4.22 0.54 23.86
N ASN A 154 -5.22 1.31 24.27
CA ASN A 154 -6.50 0.75 24.68
C ASN A 154 -7.36 0.48 23.46
N ILE A 155 -7.92 -0.73 23.38
CA ILE A 155 -8.85 -1.12 22.32
C ILE A 155 -10.25 -1.27 22.89
N THR A 156 -11.13 -0.36 22.51
CA THR A 156 -12.56 -0.41 22.82
C THR A 156 -13.28 -1.25 21.77
N SER A 157 -14.06 -2.23 22.25
CA SER A 157 -14.89 -3.11 21.44
C SER A 157 -16.36 -2.80 21.67
N THR A 158 -17.09 -2.42 20.62
CA THR A 158 -18.52 -2.09 20.71
C THR A 158 -19.31 -3.04 19.84
N GLN A 159 -20.34 -3.65 20.41
CA GLN A 159 -21.28 -4.45 19.65
C GLN A 159 -22.19 -3.52 18.83
N ILE A 160 -22.40 -3.86 17.57
CA ILE A 160 -23.29 -3.18 16.66
C ILE A 160 -24.33 -4.15 16.11
N THR A 161 -25.52 -3.66 15.85
CA THR A 161 -26.60 -4.42 15.19
C THR A 161 -27.00 -3.74 13.89
N LYS A 162 -27.35 -4.53 12.88
CA LYS A 162 -27.91 -3.99 11.66
C LYS A 162 -29.37 -3.58 11.89
N SER A 163 -29.75 -2.40 11.45
CA SER A 163 -31.15 -1.91 11.50
C SER A 163 -32.04 -2.55 10.43
N VAL A 164 -31.44 -3.06 9.35
CA VAL A 164 -32.12 -3.69 8.21
C VAL A 164 -31.36 -4.94 7.80
N ASN A 165 -32.08 -6.05 7.59
CA ASN A 165 -31.49 -7.30 7.13
C ASN A 165 -31.26 -7.28 5.60
N LEU A 166 -30.21 -7.98 5.15
CA LEU A 166 -29.83 -8.06 3.74
C LEU A 166 -30.81 -8.93 2.94
N GLU A 167 -31.40 -9.93 3.60
CA GLU A 167 -32.33 -10.91 2.98
C GLU A 167 -33.67 -10.90 3.72
N THR A 168 -34.73 -11.13 2.98
CA THR A 168 -36.06 -11.37 3.56
C THR A 168 -36.04 -12.74 4.24
N GLY A 169 -36.57 -12.82 5.48
CA GLY A 169 -36.73 -14.10 6.18
C GLY A 169 -37.59 -15.10 5.37
N LYS A 170 -37.47 -16.38 5.69
CA LYS A 170 -38.29 -17.44 5.05
C LYS A 170 -39.81 -17.20 5.21
N ASP A 171 -40.19 -16.47 6.23
CA ASP A 171 -41.55 -16.05 6.50
C ASP A 171 -41.70 -14.55 6.22
N PRO A 172 -42.54 -14.10 5.26
CA PRO A 172 -42.70 -12.70 4.91
C PRO A 172 -43.20 -11.81 6.06
N ASP A 173 -43.90 -12.40 7.04
CA ASP A 173 -44.50 -11.70 8.17
C ASP A 173 -43.56 -11.65 9.40
N GLN A 174 -42.38 -12.31 9.35
CA GLN A 174 -41.42 -12.30 10.43
C GLN A 174 -40.13 -11.59 10.04
N LYS A 175 -39.71 -10.65 10.89
CA LYS A 175 -38.40 -10.02 10.78
C LYS A 175 -37.31 -11.11 10.95
N ALA A 176 -36.39 -11.20 9.98
CA ALA A 176 -35.22 -12.08 10.11
C ALA A 176 -34.38 -11.71 11.34
N PRO A 177 -33.66 -12.67 11.97
CA PRO A 177 -32.84 -12.41 13.15
C PRO A 177 -31.87 -11.26 12.91
N ASP A 178 -31.72 -10.38 13.89
CA ASP A 178 -30.80 -9.25 13.82
C ASP A 178 -29.36 -9.77 13.68
N THR A 179 -28.64 -9.26 12.67
CA THR A 179 -27.22 -9.59 12.48
C THR A 179 -26.39 -8.67 13.39
N MET A 180 -25.69 -9.28 14.34
CA MET A 180 -24.78 -8.59 15.24
C MET A 180 -23.38 -8.56 14.62
N GLY A 181 -22.64 -7.48 14.89
CA GLY A 181 -21.23 -7.31 14.54
C GLY A 181 -20.47 -6.66 15.68
N MET A 182 -19.15 -6.69 15.58
CA MET A 182 -18.27 -5.98 16.51
C MET A 182 -17.51 -4.88 15.78
N LYS A 183 -17.39 -3.72 16.41
CA LYS A 183 -16.55 -2.62 15.95
C LYS A 183 -15.44 -2.40 16.97
N HIS A 184 -14.20 -2.46 16.52
CA HIS A 184 -13.04 -2.28 17.37
C HIS A 184 -12.30 -1.00 16.98
N ARG A 185 -11.83 -0.25 17.96
CA ARG A 185 -11.07 0.98 17.76
C ARG A 185 -9.99 1.15 18.82
N VAL A 186 -8.90 1.78 18.46
CA VAL A 186 -7.95 2.37 19.40
C VAL A 186 -8.55 3.65 19.94
N ASP A 187 -8.55 3.84 21.25
CA ASP A 187 -9.05 5.07 21.87
C ASP A 187 -8.12 6.24 21.53
N PHE A 188 -6.83 6.05 21.76
CA PHE A 188 -5.76 6.97 21.34
C PHE A 188 -4.45 6.20 21.19
N GLY A 189 -3.65 6.57 20.18
CA GLY A 189 -2.28 6.08 20.00
C GLY A 189 -1.45 7.07 19.20
N LEU A 190 -0.23 7.34 19.65
CA LEU A 190 0.81 8.04 18.89
C LEU A 190 1.74 7.02 18.28
N TYR A 191 1.80 6.97 16.96
CA TYR A 191 2.55 5.98 16.18
C TYR A 191 3.77 6.61 15.53
N THR A 192 4.86 5.86 15.47
CA THR A 192 6.08 6.24 14.78
C THR A 192 6.53 5.16 13.82
N THR A 193 7.00 5.55 12.64
CA THR A 193 7.66 4.67 11.67
C THR A 193 8.88 5.34 11.10
N PHE A 194 9.84 4.53 10.67
CA PHE A 194 11.07 4.97 10.05
C PHE A 194 11.20 4.39 8.66
N GLY A 195 11.93 5.08 7.80
CA GLY A 195 12.22 4.59 6.48
C GLY A 195 13.39 5.30 5.84
N SER A 196 13.77 4.83 4.67
CA SER A 196 14.90 5.40 3.92
C SER A 196 14.69 5.30 2.41
N VAL A 197 15.41 6.16 1.69
CA VAL A 197 15.52 6.12 0.23
C VAL A 197 17.00 5.90 -0.13
N ASN A 198 17.29 4.75 -0.73
CA ASN A 198 18.64 4.33 -1.09
C ASN A 198 19.01 4.78 -2.50
N VAL A 199 20.14 5.50 -2.65
CA VAL A 199 20.59 6.06 -3.92
C VAL A 199 20.94 4.98 -4.94
N GLN A 200 21.62 3.92 -4.55
CA GLN A 200 22.05 2.85 -5.46
C GLN A 200 20.86 2.10 -6.08
N GLN A 201 19.77 1.96 -5.33
CA GLN A 201 18.54 1.37 -5.87
C GLN A 201 17.76 2.39 -6.70
N ALA A 202 17.78 3.67 -6.32
CA ALA A 202 17.16 4.76 -7.08
C ALA A 202 17.77 4.87 -8.49
N GLU A 203 19.09 4.75 -8.63
CA GLU A 203 19.77 4.70 -9.91
C GLU A 203 19.26 3.56 -10.83
N LYS A 204 19.02 2.36 -10.24
CA LYS A 204 18.54 1.19 -11.00
C LYS A 204 17.10 1.33 -11.46
N THR A 205 16.25 1.97 -10.66
CA THR A 205 14.81 2.11 -10.94
C THR A 205 14.46 3.41 -11.65
N GLY A 206 15.39 4.37 -11.68
CA GLY A 206 15.15 5.71 -12.20
C GLY A 206 14.36 6.61 -11.24
N PHE A 207 14.34 6.29 -9.93
CA PHE A 207 13.71 7.11 -8.90
C PHE A 207 14.51 8.42 -8.73
N SER A 208 13.82 9.54 -8.89
CA SER A 208 14.43 10.88 -8.98
C SER A 208 14.28 11.69 -7.71
N GLU A 209 14.94 12.87 -7.66
CA GLU A 209 14.73 13.89 -6.62
C GLU A 209 13.28 14.38 -6.61
N GLU A 210 12.67 14.52 -7.77
CA GLU A 210 11.27 14.91 -7.91
C GLU A 210 10.32 13.84 -7.33
N ASP A 211 10.64 12.56 -7.58
CA ASP A 211 9.89 11.45 -6.96
C ASP A 211 10.02 11.48 -5.42
N ALA A 212 11.18 11.82 -4.90
CA ALA A 212 11.38 11.95 -3.45
C ALA A 212 10.54 13.08 -2.83
N GLU A 213 10.40 14.23 -3.50
CA GLU A 213 9.52 15.30 -3.04
C GLU A 213 8.04 14.91 -3.14
N LYS A 214 7.61 14.18 -4.19
CA LYS A 214 6.24 13.63 -4.29
C LYS A 214 5.95 12.63 -3.18
N LEU A 215 6.92 11.75 -2.85
CA LEU A 215 6.81 10.84 -1.70
C LEU A 215 6.62 11.61 -0.40
N LYS A 216 7.43 12.64 -0.17
CA LYS A 216 7.34 13.49 1.00
C LYS A 216 5.97 14.17 1.12
N GLN A 217 5.44 14.71 0.04
CA GLN A 217 4.10 15.31 0.00
C GLN A 217 3.00 14.27 0.26
N ALA A 218 3.10 13.07 -0.33
CA ALA A 218 2.16 11.99 -0.09
C ALA A 218 2.18 11.55 1.39
N MET A 219 3.35 11.51 2.04
CA MET A 219 3.47 11.15 3.45
C MET A 219 2.90 12.24 4.38
N LEU A 220 3.09 13.51 4.08
CA LEU A 220 2.52 14.62 4.85
C LEU A 220 0.98 14.63 4.81
N THR A 221 0.40 14.11 3.75
CA THR A 221 -1.05 14.09 3.51
C THR A 221 -1.62 12.68 3.41
N ILE A 222 -0.96 11.69 4.04
CA ILE A 222 -1.24 10.26 3.87
C ILE A 222 -2.66 9.84 4.27
N PHE A 223 -3.32 10.60 5.15
CA PHE A 223 -4.67 10.32 5.63
C PHE A 223 -5.75 11.18 4.95
N VAL A 224 -5.39 12.04 4.01
CA VAL A 224 -6.36 12.78 3.19
C VAL A 224 -7.05 11.81 2.23
N ASN A 225 -8.38 11.82 2.20
CA ASN A 225 -9.23 10.87 1.46
C ASN A 225 -9.05 9.39 1.87
N ASP A 226 -8.57 9.13 3.12
CA ASP A 226 -8.46 7.78 3.69
C ASP A 226 -9.60 7.45 4.67
N GLU A 227 -10.59 8.33 4.78
CA GLU A 227 -11.71 8.20 5.69
C GLU A 227 -12.58 6.99 5.36
N THR A 228 -12.97 6.28 6.40
CA THR A 228 -13.91 5.16 6.35
C THR A 228 -14.71 5.08 7.65
N SER A 229 -15.69 4.18 7.73
CA SER A 229 -16.39 3.93 8.99
C SER A 229 -15.47 3.47 10.14
N ALA A 230 -14.32 2.87 9.83
CA ALA A 230 -13.31 2.44 10.81
C ALA A 230 -12.31 3.57 11.14
N ARG A 231 -12.19 4.55 10.28
CA ARG A 231 -11.33 5.74 10.40
C ARG A 231 -12.13 6.98 10.01
N PRO A 232 -12.98 7.50 10.90
CA PRO A 232 -13.74 8.72 10.63
C PRO A 232 -12.82 9.92 10.33
N SER A 233 -13.35 10.95 9.70
CA SER A 233 -12.61 12.18 9.41
C SER A 233 -11.99 12.77 10.68
N GLY A 234 -10.73 13.21 10.62
CA GLY A 234 -9.99 13.74 11.76
C GLY A 234 -9.53 12.69 12.79
N SER A 235 -9.80 11.41 12.57
CA SER A 235 -9.38 10.34 13.50
C SER A 235 -7.94 9.86 13.32
N MET A 236 -7.34 10.17 12.17
CA MET A 236 -5.96 9.88 11.84
C MET A 236 -5.28 11.16 11.35
N GLU A 237 -4.18 11.56 11.98
CA GLU A 237 -3.50 12.81 11.65
C GLU A 237 -1.99 12.64 11.65
N VAL A 238 -1.31 13.25 10.65
CA VAL A 238 0.15 13.37 10.64
C VAL A 238 0.55 14.49 11.59
N VAL A 239 1.30 14.13 12.63
CA VAL A 239 1.83 15.10 13.59
C VAL A 239 3.12 15.73 13.07
N LYS A 240 4.02 14.89 12.55
CA LYS A 240 5.33 15.34 12.06
C LYS A 240 5.92 14.35 11.08
N LEU A 241 6.53 14.89 10.03
CA LEU A 241 7.45 14.18 9.17
C LEU A 241 8.84 14.80 9.36
N VAL A 242 9.81 14.02 9.80
CA VAL A 242 11.21 14.41 9.82
C VAL A 242 11.87 13.81 8.60
N TRP A 243 12.57 14.64 7.83
CA TRP A 243 13.14 14.26 6.54
C TRP A 243 14.60 14.70 6.49
N TRP A 244 15.50 13.72 6.56
CA TRP A 244 16.94 13.96 6.54
C TRP A 244 17.50 13.63 5.16
N LYS A 245 17.84 14.65 4.41
CA LYS A 245 18.64 14.49 3.20
C LYS A 245 20.11 14.60 3.58
N HIS A 246 20.83 13.49 3.46
CA HIS A 246 22.25 13.41 3.78
C HIS A 246 23.10 14.16 2.75
N ASN A 247 24.36 14.47 3.11
CA ASN A 247 25.32 15.08 2.18
C ASN A 247 26.08 14.05 1.34
N CYS A 248 25.72 12.76 1.45
CA CYS A 248 26.40 11.65 0.79
C CYS A 248 25.35 10.65 0.26
N PRO A 249 25.75 9.76 -0.66
CA PRO A 249 24.88 8.74 -1.22
C PRO A 249 24.65 7.51 -0.31
N THR A 250 25.40 7.38 0.79
CA THR A 250 25.40 6.23 1.72
C THR A 250 25.17 6.67 3.15
#